data_b0ca24358332c23768e7427aae7e0229
#
_entry.id   b0ca24358332c23768e7427aae7e0229
#
_cell.length_a   1.000
_cell.length_b   1.000
_cell.length_c   1.000
_cell.angle_alpha   90.00
_cell.angle_beta   90.00
_cell.angle_gamma   90.00
#
_symmetry.space_group_name_H-M   'P 1'
#
loop_
_entity.id
_entity.type
_entity.pdbx_description
1 polymer ?
#
loop_
_entity_poly.entity_id
_entity_poly.type
_entity_poly.pdbx_seq_one_letter_code
_entity_poly.pdbx_strand_id
1 'polypeptide(L)'
;MKILMVLTSHDQLGNTGKKTGFWLEEFAAPYYAFKDAGAQITLVSPAGGQPPLDPKSDEPDAQTAETDRFRQDPAAQQALANTGRLADVSAENFDAVFYPGGHGPLWDLAEDKHSIALIEAFDRSNKPHGFVCHAPGVLRRVVAADGKPLIQGRDVTGFTNAEEAAVGLTDVVPFLIEDEFQRLGGRYSKVADWQVHVVTDGQLVTGQNPASSAAVAEKLLKLLA
;
A
#
# COMPACT_ATOMS: atom_id res chain seq x y z
N MET A 1 -6.33 15.06 12.44
CA MET A 1 -5.63 13.81 12.09
C MET A 1 -4.89 14.04 10.79
N LYS A 2 -3.60 13.68 10.74
CA LYS A 2 -2.72 13.87 9.58
C LYS A 2 -2.31 12.48 9.07
N ILE A 3 -2.65 12.17 7.83
CA ILE A 3 -2.37 10.87 7.22
C ILE A 3 -1.42 11.04 6.05
N LEU A 4 -0.36 10.26 6.04
CA LEU A 4 0.58 10.16 4.93
C LEU A 4 0.16 9.01 4.02
N MET A 5 0.06 9.24 2.72
CA MET A 5 -0.09 8.18 1.72
C MET A 5 1.16 8.12 0.86
N VAL A 6 1.75 6.93 0.76
CA VAL A 6 3.00 6.69 0.05
C VAL A 6 2.73 5.86 -1.20
N LEU A 7 2.95 6.44 -2.38
CA LEU A 7 2.75 5.81 -3.68
C LEU A 7 4.08 5.40 -4.30
N THR A 8 4.04 4.43 -5.22
CA THR A 8 5.21 4.02 -6.00
C THR A 8 5.59 5.06 -7.05
N SER A 9 6.86 5.09 -7.43
CA SER A 9 7.37 5.80 -8.62
C SER A 9 7.79 4.82 -9.73
N HIS A 10 7.59 3.51 -9.54
CA HIS A 10 8.01 2.47 -10.48
C HIS A 10 6.95 2.19 -11.54
N ASP A 11 7.34 2.19 -12.82
CA ASP A 11 6.41 2.11 -13.94
C ASP A 11 6.64 0.92 -14.90
N GLN A 12 7.59 0.02 -14.61
CA GLN A 12 7.91 -1.12 -15.46
C GLN A 12 7.46 -2.43 -14.82
N LEU A 13 6.67 -3.22 -15.53
CA LEU A 13 6.24 -4.54 -15.07
C LEU A 13 7.32 -5.59 -15.38
N GLY A 14 8.35 -5.63 -14.55
CA GLY A 14 9.51 -6.50 -14.76
C GLY A 14 10.09 -6.33 -16.17
N ASN A 15 10.42 -7.44 -16.81
CA ASN A 15 10.98 -7.48 -18.17
C ASN A 15 9.92 -7.71 -19.27
N THR A 16 8.64 -7.50 -18.97
CA THR A 16 7.54 -7.78 -19.91
C THR A 16 7.38 -6.74 -21.02
N GLY A 17 8.01 -5.58 -20.86
CA GLY A 17 7.77 -4.42 -21.74
C GLY A 17 6.45 -3.69 -21.47
N LYS A 18 5.67 -4.12 -20.49
CA LYS A 18 4.40 -3.51 -20.07
C LYS A 18 4.62 -2.50 -18.95
N LYS A 19 3.68 -1.57 -18.81
CA LYS A 19 3.65 -0.61 -17.71
C LYS A 19 2.93 -1.17 -16.49
N THR A 20 3.26 -0.63 -15.33
CA THR A 20 2.61 -0.83 -14.04
C THR A 20 2.66 0.48 -13.25
N GLY A 21 2.26 0.45 -12.01
CA GLY A 21 2.25 1.59 -11.11
C GLY A 21 1.44 1.28 -9.86
N PHE A 22 0.79 2.31 -9.29
CA PHE A 22 -0.20 2.10 -8.24
C PHE A 22 -1.56 1.71 -8.87
N TRP A 23 -2.39 1.00 -8.09
CA TRP A 23 -3.76 0.63 -8.48
C TRP A 23 -4.74 1.75 -8.09
N LEU A 24 -5.56 2.23 -9.04
CA LEU A 24 -6.39 3.43 -8.83
C LEU A 24 -7.35 3.31 -7.64
N GLU A 25 -8.10 2.20 -7.56
CA GLU A 25 -9.05 1.95 -6.46
C GLU A 25 -8.35 1.93 -5.09
N GLU A 26 -7.15 1.37 -5.02
CA GLU A 26 -6.38 1.26 -3.77
C GLU A 26 -5.86 2.61 -3.27
N PHE A 27 -5.79 3.58 -4.15
CA PHE A 27 -5.58 4.98 -3.80
C PHE A 27 -6.91 5.69 -3.51
N ALA A 28 -7.88 5.61 -4.41
CA ALA A 28 -9.10 6.42 -4.37
C ALA A 28 -9.98 6.08 -3.17
N ALA A 29 -10.26 4.80 -2.91
CA ALA A 29 -11.11 4.40 -1.80
C ALA A 29 -10.55 4.82 -0.43
N PRO A 30 -9.27 4.56 -0.09
CA PRO A 30 -8.67 5.07 1.15
C PRO A 30 -8.58 6.60 1.19
N TYR A 31 -8.22 7.23 0.08
CA TYR A 31 -8.12 8.70 0.02
C TYR A 31 -9.44 9.36 0.42
N TYR A 32 -10.56 8.90 -0.14
CA TYR A 32 -11.86 9.48 0.20
C TYR A 32 -12.35 9.04 1.58
N ALA A 33 -12.07 7.83 2.04
CA ALA A 33 -12.37 7.44 3.40
C ALA A 33 -11.67 8.36 4.42
N PHE A 34 -10.41 8.68 4.20
CA PHE A 34 -9.66 9.62 5.06
C PHE A 34 -10.15 11.06 4.91
N LYS A 35 -10.39 11.52 3.67
CA LYS A 35 -10.88 12.89 3.39
C LYS A 35 -12.23 13.14 4.04
N ASP A 36 -13.16 12.19 3.92
CA ASP A 36 -14.51 12.30 4.46
C ASP A 36 -14.53 12.21 6.00
N ALA A 37 -13.53 11.55 6.60
CA ALA A 37 -13.27 11.57 8.05
C ALA A 37 -12.57 12.86 8.53
N GLY A 38 -12.34 13.84 7.65
CA GLY A 38 -11.71 15.12 7.99
C GLY A 38 -10.20 15.07 8.17
N ALA A 39 -9.51 14.05 7.64
CA ALA A 39 -8.07 13.97 7.69
C ALA A 39 -7.41 14.99 6.75
N GLN A 40 -6.28 15.55 7.20
CA GLN A 40 -5.32 16.22 6.34
C GLN A 40 -4.43 15.16 5.69
N ILE A 41 -4.52 15.01 4.37
CA ILE A 41 -3.79 14.00 3.62
C ILE A 41 -2.56 14.63 2.95
N THR A 42 -1.42 13.97 3.09
CA THR A 42 -0.18 14.29 2.37
C THR A 42 0.17 13.12 1.46
N LEU A 43 0.45 13.39 0.19
CA LEU A 43 0.83 12.38 -0.80
C LEU A 43 2.32 12.50 -1.09
N VAL A 44 3.03 11.36 -1.05
CA VAL A 44 4.46 11.29 -1.39
C VAL A 44 4.75 10.07 -2.25
N SER A 45 5.86 10.15 -2.98
CA SER A 45 6.42 9.03 -3.72
C SER A 45 7.96 9.13 -3.74
N PRO A 46 8.71 8.07 -4.02
CA PRO A 46 10.17 8.13 -4.04
C PRO A 46 10.73 9.27 -4.89
N ALA A 47 10.22 9.46 -6.10
CA ALA A 47 10.67 10.51 -7.01
C ALA A 47 9.97 11.87 -6.80
N GLY A 48 8.81 11.89 -6.14
CA GLY A 48 7.91 13.03 -6.17
C GLY A 48 7.20 13.20 -7.52
N GLY A 49 6.32 14.20 -7.63
CA GLY A 49 5.56 14.46 -8.85
C GLY A 49 4.45 13.44 -9.09
N GLN A 50 4.13 13.16 -10.35
CA GLN A 50 3.05 12.24 -10.73
C GLN A 50 3.48 10.77 -10.58
N PRO A 51 2.87 9.98 -9.67
CA PRO A 51 3.08 8.54 -9.62
C PRO A 51 2.53 7.86 -10.88
N PRO A 52 3.16 6.77 -11.36
CA PRO A 52 2.63 6.01 -12.47
C PRO A 52 1.39 5.22 -12.06
N LEU A 53 0.35 5.28 -12.89
CA LEU A 53 -0.87 4.50 -12.74
C LEU A 53 -0.71 3.15 -13.45
N ASP A 54 -1.11 2.06 -12.81
CA ASP A 54 -1.22 0.77 -13.50
C ASP A 54 -2.35 0.85 -14.56
N PRO A 55 -2.05 0.63 -15.85
CA PRO A 55 -3.05 0.77 -16.90
C PRO A 55 -4.28 -0.13 -16.72
N LYS A 56 -4.12 -1.31 -16.13
CA LYS A 56 -5.24 -2.21 -15.86
C LYS A 56 -6.22 -1.66 -14.84
N SER A 57 -5.74 -0.87 -13.89
CA SER A 57 -6.62 -0.23 -12.89
C SER A 57 -7.47 0.89 -13.48
N ASP A 58 -7.15 1.33 -14.70
CA ASP A 58 -7.91 2.35 -15.43
C ASP A 58 -8.93 1.76 -16.43
N GLU A 59 -8.95 0.44 -16.61
CA GLU A 59 -9.90 -0.26 -17.46
C GLU A 59 -11.34 -0.18 -16.90
N PRO A 60 -12.39 -0.26 -17.74
CA PRO A 60 -13.79 -0.14 -17.30
C PRO A 60 -14.18 -1.11 -16.20
N ASP A 61 -13.69 -2.35 -16.25
CA ASP A 61 -14.02 -3.41 -15.29
C ASP A 61 -13.38 -3.21 -13.91
N ALA A 62 -12.40 -2.30 -13.81
CA ALA A 62 -11.72 -1.95 -12.56
C ALA A 62 -12.31 -0.70 -11.88
N GLN A 63 -13.35 -0.10 -12.46
CA GLN A 63 -13.91 1.15 -11.95
C GLN A 63 -14.86 0.92 -10.77
N THR A 64 -14.83 1.88 -9.83
CA THR A 64 -15.68 1.92 -8.64
C THR A 64 -16.25 3.33 -8.47
N ALA A 65 -17.15 3.51 -7.51
CA ALA A 65 -17.68 4.83 -7.18
C ALA A 65 -16.55 5.81 -6.75
N GLU A 66 -15.53 5.31 -6.06
CA GLU A 66 -14.38 6.10 -5.58
C GLU A 66 -13.45 6.50 -6.72
N THR A 67 -13.21 5.62 -7.69
CA THR A 67 -12.42 5.96 -8.88
C THR A 67 -13.15 6.96 -9.77
N ASP A 68 -14.46 6.85 -9.91
CA ASP A 68 -15.30 7.82 -10.62
C ASP A 68 -15.32 9.18 -9.90
N ARG A 69 -15.40 9.18 -8.57
CA ARG A 69 -15.26 10.39 -7.75
C ARG A 69 -13.92 11.07 -7.97
N PHE A 70 -12.84 10.30 -7.99
CA PHE A 70 -11.48 10.82 -8.25
C PHE A 70 -11.37 11.49 -9.63
N ARG A 71 -11.95 10.89 -10.67
CA ARG A 71 -11.95 11.46 -12.02
C ARG A 71 -12.71 12.79 -12.11
N GLN A 72 -13.63 13.05 -11.20
CA GLN A 72 -14.42 14.26 -11.11
C GLN A 72 -13.91 15.26 -10.07
N ASP A 73 -12.77 14.96 -9.40
CA ASP A 73 -12.15 15.83 -8.38
C ASP A 73 -10.81 16.39 -8.86
N PRO A 74 -10.79 17.57 -9.52
CA PRO A 74 -9.56 18.19 -10.01
C PRO A 74 -8.54 18.48 -8.90
N ALA A 75 -9.00 18.73 -7.67
CA ALA A 75 -8.10 19.00 -6.54
C ALA A 75 -7.35 17.74 -6.12
N ALA A 76 -8.04 16.58 -6.08
CA ALA A 76 -7.40 15.29 -5.82
C ALA A 76 -6.42 14.89 -6.92
N GLN A 77 -6.81 15.11 -8.20
CA GLN A 77 -5.93 14.86 -9.35
C GLN A 77 -4.67 15.75 -9.30
N GLN A 78 -4.83 17.02 -8.98
CA GLN A 78 -3.69 17.94 -8.82
C GLN A 78 -2.79 17.53 -7.66
N ALA A 79 -3.35 17.12 -6.53
CA ALA A 79 -2.58 16.62 -5.39
C ALA A 79 -1.77 15.38 -5.77
N LEU A 80 -2.37 14.43 -6.50
CA LEU A 80 -1.69 13.23 -6.99
C LEU A 80 -0.60 13.56 -8.02
N ALA A 81 -0.83 14.52 -8.91
CA ALA A 81 0.16 14.95 -9.91
C ALA A 81 1.38 15.64 -9.29
N ASN A 82 1.29 16.10 -8.05
CA ASN A 82 2.33 16.88 -7.37
C ASN A 82 2.71 16.26 -6.01
N THR A 83 2.93 14.96 -5.94
CA THR A 83 3.37 14.31 -4.70
C THR A 83 4.71 14.87 -4.25
N GLY A 84 4.89 14.97 -2.92
CA GLY A 84 6.18 15.28 -2.33
C GLY A 84 7.17 14.13 -2.50
N ARG A 85 8.46 14.39 -2.24
CA ARG A 85 9.47 13.33 -2.22
C ARG A 85 9.44 12.58 -0.88
N LEU A 86 9.45 11.26 -0.94
CA LEU A 86 9.47 10.40 0.24
C LEU A 86 10.64 10.70 1.19
N ALA A 87 11.80 11.06 0.62
CA ALA A 87 13.00 11.38 1.39
C ALA A 87 12.87 12.64 2.28
N ASP A 88 11.87 13.51 2.00
CA ASP A 88 11.72 14.79 2.66
C ASP A 88 10.69 14.77 3.81
N VAL A 89 10.10 13.61 4.12
CA VAL A 89 9.09 13.47 5.17
C VAL A 89 9.60 12.74 6.40
N SER A 90 9.02 13.06 7.55
CA SER A 90 9.28 12.41 8.83
C SER A 90 8.00 11.85 9.43
N ALA A 91 8.05 10.65 10.02
CA ALA A 91 6.93 10.01 10.71
C ALA A 91 6.37 10.84 11.87
N GLU A 92 7.17 11.72 12.45
CA GLU A 92 6.77 12.59 13.57
C GLU A 92 5.61 13.53 13.19
N ASN A 93 5.53 13.92 11.92
CA ASN A 93 4.56 14.89 11.42
C ASN A 93 3.19 14.30 11.11
N PHE A 94 3.03 12.99 11.22
CA PHE A 94 1.81 12.26 10.84
C PHE A 94 1.31 11.35 11.94
N ASP A 95 0.00 11.12 11.95
CA ASP A 95 -0.67 10.24 12.89
C ASP A 95 -0.75 8.80 12.38
N ALA A 96 -0.82 8.61 11.05
CA ALA A 96 -0.81 7.31 10.39
C ALA A 96 -0.15 7.38 9.01
N VAL A 97 0.23 6.19 8.47
CA VAL A 97 0.68 6.04 7.09
C VAL A 97 -0.11 4.93 6.39
N PHE A 98 -0.39 5.14 5.11
CA PHE A 98 -1.05 4.19 4.22
C PHE A 98 -0.27 4.02 2.93
N TYR A 99 -0.12 2.76 2.49
CA TYR A 99 0.52 2.38 1.24
C TYR A 99 -0.49 1.72 0.31
N PRO A 100 -0.97 2.41 -0.75
CA PRO A 100 -1.69 1.77 -1.85
C PRO A 100 -0.79 0.77 -2.56
N GLY A 101 -1.37 -0.31 -3.09
CA GLY A 101 -0.62 -1.27 -3.89
C GLY A 101 -0.68 -0.95 -5.39
N GLY A 102 -0.96 -1.96 -6.20
CA GLY A 102 -0.50 -2.11 -7.55
C GLY A 102 0.86 -2.80 -7.50
N HIS A 103 1.39 -3.28 -8.61
CA HIS A 103 2.63 -4.07 -8.60
C HIS A 103 3.90 -3.22 -8.37
N GLY A 104 3.89 -1.93 -8.71
CA GLY A 104 5.05 -1.03 -8.62
C GLY A 104 5.81 -1.07 -7.29
N PRO A 105 5.12 -1.06 -6.12
CA PRO A 105 5.77 -1.09 -4.80
C PRO A 105 6.76 -2.23 -4.59
N LEU A 106 6.61 -3.36 -5.28
CA LEU A 106 7.51 -4.51 -5.15
C LEU A 106 8.92 -4.23 -5.69
N TRP A 107 9.08 -3.28 -6.62
CA TRP A 107 10.38 -2.94 -7.22
C TRP A 107 11.07 -1.76 -6.58
N ASP A 108 10.34 -0.71 -6.18
CA ASP A 108 10.94 0.48 -5.59
C ASP A 108 10.77 0.52 -4.06
N LEU A 109 9.55 0.63 -3.55
CA LEU A 109 9.28 0.87 -2.13
C LEU A 109 9.76 -0.27 -1.22
N ALA A 110 9.74 -1.52 -1.71
CA ALA A 110 10.23 -2.68 -0.95
C ALA A 110 11.74 -2.64 -0.68
N GLU A 111 12.50 -1.88 -1.46
CA GLU A 111 13.95 -1.75 -1.37
C GLU A 111 14.39 -0.32 -1.00
N ASP A 112 13.47 0.64 -0.98
CA ASP A 112 13.77 2.04 -0.69
C ASP A 112 14.06 2.25 0.79
N LYS A 113 15.27 2.75 1.10
CA LYS A 113 15.73 2.98 2.47
C LYS A 113 14.87 3.99 3.25
N HIS A 114 14.25 4.98 2.57
CA HIS A 114 13.41 5.97 3.20
C HIS A 114 12.03 5.37 3.53
N SER A 115 11.48 4.52 2.65
CA SER A 115 10.27 3.75 2.93
C SER A 115 10.47 2.82 4.13
N ILE A 116 11.54 2.05 4.15
CA ILE A 116 11.88 1.14 5.25
C ILE A 116 12.00 1.92 6.56
N ALA A 117 12.82 2.97 6.59
CA ALA A 117 13.03 3.78 7.80
C ALA A 117 11.74 4.47 8.30
N LEU A 118 10.88 4.90 7.36
CA LEU A 118 9.58 5.51 7.67
C LEU A 118 8.67 4.51 8.39
N ILE A 119 8.52 3.29 7.84
CA ILE A 119 7.67 2.25 8.42
C ILE A 119 8.18 1.85 9.81
N GLU A 120 9.51 1.65 9.95
CA GLU A 120 10.14 1.38 11.25
C GLU A 120 9.87 2.48 12.28
N ALA A 121 9.86 3.75 11.85
CA ALA A 121 9.55 4.88 12.72
C ALA A 121 8.09 4.89 13.17
N PHE A 122 7.13 4.57 12.27
CA PHE A 122 5.72 4.42 12.63
C PHE A 122 5.51 3.28 13.63
N ASP A 123 6.12 2.10 13.39
CA ASP A 123 6.02 0.96 14.30
C ASP A 123 6.62 1.29 15.69
N ARG A 124 7.84 1.85 15.75
CA ARG A 124 8.49 2.24 17.00
C ARG A 124 7.69 3.28 17.79
N SER A 125 6.96 4.16 17.09
CA SER A 125 6.13 5.20 17.70
C SER A 125 4.72 4.70 18.03
N ASN A 126 4.44 3.42 17.83
CA ASN A 126 3.12 2.80 18.02
C ASN A 126 2.01 3.55 17.26
N LYS A 127 2.29 3.99 16.03
CA LYS A 127 1.34 4.68 15.16
C LYS A 127 0.78 3.73 14.09
N PRO A 128 -0.52 3.88 13.72
CA PRO A 128 -1.14 3.06 12.69
C PRO A 128 -0.43 3.14 11.35
N HIS A 129 -0.22 1.96 10.73
CA HIS A 129 0.38 1.83 9.42
C HIS A 129 -0.34 0.74 8.62
N GLY A 130 -0.84 1.09 7.44
CA GLY A 130 -1.71 0.26 6.61
C GLY A 130 -1.17 0.01 5.22
N PHE A 131 -1.42 -1.20 4.71
CA PHE A 131 -0.93 -1.67 3.43
C PHE A 131 -2.00 -2.54 2.76
N VAL A 132 -2.14 -2.47 1.44
CA VAL A 132 -3.12 -3.29 0.72
C VAL A 132 -2.53 -3.92 -0.53
N CYS A 133 -3.02 -5.10 -0.92
CA CYS A 133 -2.71 -5.81 -2.15
C CYS A 133 -1.22 -6.18 -2.24
N HIS A 134 -0.42 -5.52 -3.10
CA HIS A 134 1.03 -5.72 -3.18
C HIS A 134 1.84 -4.81 -2.25
N ALA A 135 1.24 -3.75 -1.71
CA ALA A 135 1.94 -2.87 -0.78
C ALA A 135 2.45 -3.58 0.51
N PRO A 136 1.80 -4.62 1.07
CA PRO A 136 2.39 -5.38 2.16
C PRO A 136 3.81 -5.90 1.86
N GLY A 137 4.15 -6.14 0.59
CA GLY A 137 5.50 -6.54 0.17
C GLY A 137 6.61 -5.57 0.56
N VAL A 138 6.29 -4.30 0.83
CA VAL A 138 7.28 -3.31 1.31
C VAL A 138 7.80 -3.63 2.72
N LEU A 139 7.09 -4.48 3.48
CA LEU A 139 7.50 -4.94 4.80
C LEU A 139 8.66 -5.95 4.78
N ARG A 140 9.03 -6.43 3.60
CA ARG A 140 10.05 -7.47 3.39
C ARG A 140 11.36 -7.21 4.11
N ARG A 141 11.82 -5.95 4.13
CA ARG A 141 13.11 -5.56 4.73
C ARG A 141 12.97 -4.73 6.00
N VAL A 142 11.75 -4.50 6.44
CA VAL A 142 11.48 -3.70 7.64
C VAL A 142 11.79 -4.53 8.88
N VAL A 143 12.48 -3.94 9.85
CA VAL A 143 12.84 -4.57 11.11
C VAL A 143 12.16 -3.89 12.30
N ALA A 144 11.78 -4.68 13.28
CA ALA A 144 11.30 -4.21 14.57
C ALA A 144 12.45 -3.69 15.45
N ALA A 145 12.13 -3.11 16.60
CA ALA A 145 13.13 -2.55 17.51
C ALA A 145 14.14 -3.58 18.05
N ASP A 146 13.81 -4.87 18.04
CA ASP A 146 14.70 -5.97 18.43
C ASP A 146 15.59 -6.47 17.26
N GLY A 147 15.50 -5.86 16.09
CA GLY A 147 16.29 -6.19 14.90
C GLY A 147 15.77 -7.39 14.11
N LYS A 148 14.63 -7.98 14.48
CA LYS A 148 13.99 -9.06 13.73
C LYS A 148 13.06 -8.50 12.65
N PRO A 149 12.69 -9.33 11.64
CA PRO A 149 11.67 -8.92 10.67
C PRO A 149 10.42 -8.40 11.38
N LEU A 150 9.92 -7.22 10.95
CA LEU A 150 8.75 -6.58 11.58
C LEU A 150 7.55 -7.52 11.69
N ILE A 151 7.33 -8.34 10.67
CA ILE A 151 6.19 -9.24 10.60
C ILE A 151 6.41 -10.58 11.30
N GLN A 152 7.59 -10.86 11.84
CA GLN A 152 7.86 -12.13 12.53
C GLN A 152 6.92 -12.31 13.73
N GLY A 153 6.10 -13.37 13.68
CA GLY A 153 5.11 -13.67 14.72
C GLY A 153 3.88 -12.76 14.71
N ARG A 154 3.72 -11.86 13.75
CA ARG A 154 2.50 -11.03 13.59
C ARG A 154 1.53 -11.67 12.62
N ASP A 155 0.24 -11.39 12.82
CA ASP A 155 -0.82 -11.75 11.87
C ASP A 155 -0.81 -10.78 10.70
N VAL A 156 -0.73 -11.32 9.48
CA VAL A 156 -0.58 -10.53 8.25
C VAL A 156 -1.31 -11.15 7.08
N THR A 157 -1.63 -10.34 6.09
CA THR A 157 -2.11 -10.76 4.77
C THR A 157 -1.50 -9.89 3.67
N GLY A 158 -1.71 -10.26 2.44
CA GLY A 158 -1.31 -9.54 1.22
C GLY A 158 -1.73 -10.34 0.00
N PHE A 159 -1.41 -9.86 -1.19
CA PHE A 159 -1.78 -10.50 -2.44
C PHE A 159 -1.31 -11.95 -2.47
N THR A 160 -2.23 -12.87 -2.77
CA THR A 160 -1.99 -14.30 -2.66
C THR A 160 -1.25 -14.87 -3.87
N ASN A 161 -0.61 -16.02 -3.70
CA ASN A 161 -0.02 -16.74 -4.83
C ASN A 161 -1.06 -17.14 -5.88
N ALA A 162 -2.30 -17.46 -5.47
CA ALA A 162 -3.39 -17.81 -6.37
C ALA A 162 -3.84 -16.59 -7.17
N GLU A 163 -3.99 -15.42 -6.54
CA GLU A 163 -4.31 -14.16 -7.22
C GLU A 163 -3.19 -13.74 -8.19
N GLU A 164 -1.91 -13.91 -7.82
CA GLU A 164 -0.78 -13.62 -8.70
C GLU A 164 -0.74 -14.54 -9.93
N ALA A 165 -1.05 -15.83 -9.72
CA ALA A 165 -1.18 -16.78 -10.81
C ALA A 165 -2.38 -16.44 -11.73
N ALA A 166 -3.51 -16.01 -11.16
CA ALA A 166 -4.71 -15.62 -11.92
C ALA A 166 -4.44 -14.40 -12.83
N VAL A 167 -3.58 -13.46 -12.41
CA VAL A 167 -3.17 -12.33 -13.26
C VAL A 167 -1.96 -12.65 -14.16
N GLY A 168 -1.40 -13.86 -14.05
CA GLY A 168 -0.32 -14.36 -14.91
C GLY A 168 1.05 -13.75 -14.62
N LEU A 169 1.31 -13.31 -13.39
CA LEU A 169 2.51 -12.58 -13.03
C LEU A 169 3.43 -13.29 -12.03
N THR A 170 3.14 -14.55 -11.69
CA THR A 170 3.94 -15.37 -10.75
C THR A 170 5.45 -15.35 -11.06
N ASP A 171 5.83 -15.47 -12.33
CA ASP A 171 7.22 -15.49 -12.79
C ASP A 171 7.76 -14.09 -13.16
N VAL A 172 6.95 -13.05 -13.00
CA VAL A 172 7.30 -11.66 -13.36
C VAL A 172 7.67 -10.84 -12.14
N VAL A 173 6.92 -11.00 -11.03
CA VAL A 173 7.18 -10.25 -9.80
C VAL A 173 8.51 -10.64 -9.18
N PRO A 174 9.22 -9.73 -8.50
CA PRO A 174 10.53 -10.02 -7.92
C PRO A 174 10.45 -11.02 -6.75
N PHE A 175 9.30 -11.15 -6.14
CA PHE A 175 8.98 -12.13 -5.10
C PHE A 175 7.45 -12.24 -4.91
N LEU A 176 7.00 -13.40 -4.41
CA LEU A 176 5.61 -13.61 -4.02
C LEU A 176 5.43 -13.22 -2.54
N ILE A 177 4.43 -12.39 -2.25
CA ILE A 177 4.21 -11.84 -0.90
C ILE A 177 3.88 -12.95 0.10
N GLU A 178 2.98 -13.88 -0.28
CA GLU A 178 2.59 -15.02 0.56
C GLU A 178 3.82 -15.85 0.98
N ASP A 179 4.69 -16.20 0.04
CA ASP A 179 5.90 -16.98 0.31
C ASP A 179 6.90 -16.19 1.17
N GLU A 180 7.09 -14.91 0.84
CA GLU A 180 8.03 -14.06 1.56
C GLU A 180 7.59 -13.82 3.01
N PHE A 181 6.29 -13.63 3.25
CA PHE A 181 5.76 -13.46 4.60
C PHE A 181 5.89 -14.72 5.44
N GLN A 182 5.64 -15.89 4.86
CA GLN A 182 5.87 -17.18 5.53
C GLN A 182 7.37 -17.37 5.83
N ARG A 183 8.25 -17.06 4.88
CA ARG A 183 9.73 -17.12 5.06
C ARG A 183 10.21 -16.23 6.20
N LEU A 184 9.63 -15.05 6.36
CA LEU A 184 9.97 -14.08 7.41
C LEU A 184 9.31 -14.40 8.76
N GLY A 185 8.52 -15.48 8.84
CA GLY A 185 7.88 -15.92 10.08
C GLY A 185 6.59 -15.20 10.43
N GLY A 186 5.95 -14.53 9.48
CA GLY A 186 4.61 -13.96 9.63
C GLY A 186 3.53 -15.05 9.70
N ARG A 187 2.50 -14.84 10.50
CA ARG A 187 1.30 -15.69 10.51
C ARG A 187 0.37 -15.24 9.39
N TYR A 188 0.72 -15.64 8.18
CA TYR A 188 -0.02 -15.25 6.98
C TYR A 188 -1.39 -15.95 6.92
N SER A 189 -2.44 -15.18 6.63
CA SER A 189 -3.78 -15.70 6.39
C SER A 189 -4.38 -15.12 5.11
N LYS A 190 -5.28 -15.88 4.49
CA LYS A 190 -5.99 -15.49 3.28
C LYS A 190 -7.40 -16.05 3.25
N VAL A 191 -8.24 -15.45 2.43
CA VAL A 191 -9.56 -15.97 2.04
C VAL A 191 -9.57 -16.26 0.53
N ALA A 192 -10.71 -16.66 -0.02
CA ALA A 192 -10.85 -16.89 -1.45
C ALA A 192 -10.43 -15.64 -2.26
N ASP A 193 -9.89 -15.86 -3.46
CA ASP A 193 -9.39 -14.82 -4.34
C ASP A 193 -10.44 -13.72 -4.55
N TRP A 194 -9.98 -12.49 -4.56
CA TRP A 194 -10.78 -11.27 -4.78
C TRP A 194 -11.83 -10.97 -3.70
N GLN A 195 -11.86 -11.72 -2.59
CA GLN A 195 -12.71 -11.41 -1.44
C GLN A 195 -12.02 -10.44 -0.48
N VAL A 196 -12.83 -9.64 0.22
CA VAL A 196 -12.31 -8.71 1.24
C VAL A 196 -11.72 -9.50 2.40
N HIS A 197 -10.44 -9.25 2.67
CA HIS A 197 -9.74 -9.79 3.84
C HIS A 197 -8.76 -8.76 4.39
N VAL A 198 -8.95 -8.39 5.64
CA VAL A 198 -8.11 -7.43 6.36
C VAL A 198 -7.67 -8.02 7.68
N VAL A 199 -6.39 -7.96 7.94
CA VAL A 199 -5.76 -8.41 9.18
C VAL A 199 -5.21 -7.20 9.93
N THR A 200 -5.45 -7.18 11.25
CA THR A 200 -4.92 -6.14 12.14
C THR A 200 -4.15 -6.80 13.27
N ASP A 201 -2.89 -6.43 13.43
CA ASP A 201 -2.03 -6.85 14.54
C ASP A 201 -1.42 -5.60 15.19
N GLY A 202 -1.96 -5.20 16.35
CA GLY A 202 -1.62 -3.93 16.97
C GLY A 202 -1.92 -2.74 16.06
N GLN A 203 -0.90 -2.01 15.65
CA GLN A 203 -1.02 -0.85 14.76
C GLN A 203 -0.79 -1.19 13.28
N LEU A 204 -0.38 -2.43 12.99
CA LEU A 204 -0.20 -2.92 11.63
C LEU A 204 -1.53 -3.40 11.04
N VAL A 205 -1.92 -2.87 9.89
CA VAL A 205 -3.12 -3.27 9.15
C VAL A 205 -2.72 -3.68 7.74
N THR A 206 -3.06 -4.91 7.35
CA THR A 206 -2.80 -5.42 6.00
C THR A 206 -4.08 -5.89 5.33
N GLY A 207 -4.22 -5.65 4.03
CA GLY A 207 -5.34 -6.08 3.20
C GLY A 207 -4.86 -6.95 2.03
N GLN A 208 -5.63 -7.98 1.68
CA GLN A 208 -5.23 -9.01 0.74
C GLN A 208 -5.13 -8.52 -0.72
N ASN A 209 -6.09 -7.72 -1.17
CA ASN A 209 -6.32 -7.41 -2.58
C ASN A 209 -7.04 -6.06 -2.75
N PRO A 210 -7.30 -5.59 -3.98
CA PRO A 210 -7.97 -4.31 -4.21
C PRO A 210 -9.33 -4.18 -3.50
N ALA A 211 -10.11 -5.26 -3.40
CA ALA A 211 -11.41 -5.26 -2.72
C ALA A 211 -11.30 -4.95 -1.21
N SER A 212 -10.11 -5.09 -0.63
CA SER A 212 -9.84 -4.82 0.80
C SER A 212 -9.53 -3.35 1.10
N SER A 213 -9.38 -2.49 0.09
CA SER A 213 -8.83 -1.13 0.23
C SER A 213 -9.60 -0.24 1.20
N ALA A 214 -10.92 -0.13 1.03
CA ALA A 214 -11.77 0.65 1.92
C ALA A 214 -11.73 0.11 3.36
N ALA A 215 -11.78 -1.22 3.52
CA ALA A 215 -11.77 -1.86 4.83
C ALA A 215 -10.43 -1.64 5.59
N VAL A 216 -9.28 -1.59 4.89
CA VAL A 216 -7.99 -1.22 5.51
C VAL A 216 -8.04 0.22 6.00
N ALA A 217 -8.55 1.16 5.19
CA ALA A 217 -8.68 2.57 5.59
C ALA A 217 -9.60 2.74 6.81
N GLU A 218 -10.73 2.04 6.84
CA GLU A 218 -11.64 2.05 8.00
C GLU A 218 -10.97 1.52 9.27
N LYS A 219 -10.15 0.47 9.16
CA LYS A 219 -9.38 -0.05 10.31
C LYS A 219 -8.37 0.96 10.81
N LEU A 220 -7.64 1.64 9.91
CA LEU A 220 -6.73 2.73 10.30
C LEU A 220 -7.46 3.87 11.01
N LEU A 221 -8.60 4.30 10.50
CA LEU A 221 -9.43 5.34 11.14
C LEU A 221 -9.89 4.93 12.54
N LYS A 222 -10.26 3.65 12.74
CA LYS A 222 -10.63 3.12 14.06
C LYS A 222 -9.48 3.09 15.05
N LEU A 223 -8.24 2.88 14.58
CA LEU A 223 -7.05 2.94 15.44
C LEU A 223 -6.65 4.37 15.82
N LEU A 224 -7.13 5.37 15.07
CA LEU A 224 -6.89 6.79 15.31
C LEU A 224 -7.98 7.47 16.17
N ALA A 225 -9.11 6.78 16.40
CA ALA A 225 -10.23 7.30 17.19
C ALA A 225 -10.00 7.11 18.71
#